data_e740e4a7af5d78a00811d7ef539e2c2f
#
_entry.id   e740e4a7af5d78a00811d7ef539e2c2f
#
_cell.length_a   1.000
_cell.length_b   1.000
_cell.length_c   1.000
_cell.angle_alpha   90.00
_cell.angle_beta   90.00
_cell.angle_gamma   90.00
#
_symmetry.space_group_name_H-M   'P 1'
#
loop_
_entity.id
_entity.type
_entity.pdbx_description
1 polymer ?
#
loop_
_entity_poly.entity_id
_entity_poly.type
_entity_poly.pdbx_seq_one_letter_code
_entity_poly.pdbx_strand_id
1 'polypeptide(L)'
;SLSEKSRAVRLTLSKDLIKVSAANAEEGSAEDELEVKYAADPIDVGFNYIYLEDVLKQIKGGLVQIAFSDSASPTVLTDMSDPSVLFVLMPMRV
;
A
#
# COMPACT_ATOMS: atom_id res chain seq x y z
N SER A 1 11.01 19.91 -6.88
CA SER A 1 10.57 18.80 -6.05
C SER A 1 9.19 18.34 -6.48
N LEU A 2 8.91 17.10 -6.24
CA LEU A 2 7.58 16.59 -6.51
C LEU A 2 6.60 17.21 -5.54
N SER A 3 5.44 17.60 -6.03
CA SER A 3 4.37 18.04 -5.16
C SER A 3 3.89 16.84 -4.34
N GLU A 4 3.28 17.13 -3.19
CA GLU A 4 2.76 16.05 -2.36
C GLU A 4 1.70 15.23 -3.08
N LYS A 5 0.97 15.85 -4.00
CA LYS A 5 -0.06 15.15 -4.75
C LYS A 5 0.50 14.05 -5.64
N SER A 6 1.72 14.23 -6.15
CA SER A 6 2.33 13.21 -7.01
C SER A 6 2.95 12.06 -6.21
N ARG A 7 2.90 12.11 -4.88
CA ARG A 7 3.43 11.06 -4.04
C ARG A 7 2.37 10.08 -3.55
N ALA A 8 1.13 10.30 -3.91
CA ALA A 8 0.06 9.40 -3.52
C ALA A 8 0.02 8.19 -4.43
N VAL A 9 -0.18 7.04 -3.83
CA VAL A 9 -0.39 5.79 -4.56
C VAL A 9 -1.70 5.19 -4.06
N ARG A 10 -2.51 4.67 -4.98
CA ARG A 10 -3.76 4.01 -4.66
C ARG A 10 -3.59 2.52 -4.76
N LEU A 11 -4.01 1.81 -3.73
CA LEU A 11 -4.09 0.37 -3.74
C LEU A 11 -5.56 -0.03 -3.81
N THR A 12 -5.91 -0.77 -4.84
CA THR A 12 -7.24 -1.32 -5.00
C THR A 12 -7.15 -2.81 -4.77
N LEU A 13 -7.76 -3.28 -3.68
CA LEU A 13 -7.73 -4.68 -3.32
C LEU A 13 -9.01 -5.34 -3.75
N SER A 14 -8.87 -6.47 -4.42
CA SER A 14 -9.98 -7.35 -4.76
C SER A 14 -9.52 -8.77 -4.50
N LYS A 15 -10.36 -9.76 -4.77
CA LYS A 15 -10.01 -11.14 -4.43
C LYS A 15 -8.66 -11.53 -5.04
N ASP A 16 -7.70 -11.81 -4.17
CA ASP A 16 -6.36 -12.29 -4.51
C ASP A 16 -5.56 -11.38 -5.42
N LEU A 17 -5.90 -10.08 -5.44
CA LEU A 17 -5.25 -9.14 -6.33
C LEU A 17 -5.13 -7.76 -5.69
N ILE A 18 -3.96 -7.15 -5.82
CA ILE A 18 -3.79 -5.73 -5.52
C ILE A 18 -3.43 -5.02 -6.81
N LYS A 19 -4.22 -4.01 -7.15
CA LYS A 19 -3.91 -3.11 -8.24
C LYS A 19 -3.30 -1.85 -7.63
N VAL A 20 -2.07 -1.55 -8.03
CA VAL A 20 -1.35 -0.37 -7.56
C VAL A 20 -1.38 0.67 -8.65
N SER A 21 -1.90 1.84 -8.35
CA SER A 21 -1.93 2.92 -9.33
C SER A 21 -1.33 4.19 -8.74
N ALA A 22 -0.51 4.84 -9.52
CA ALA A 22 0.08 6.13 -9.19
C ALA A 22 -0.24 7.09 -10.33
N ALA A 23 -0.70 8.27 -9.98
CA ALA A 23 -0.99 9.30 -10.96
C ALA A 23 0.00 10.43 -10.79
N ASN A 24 0.58 10.86 -11.90
CA ASN A 24 1.47 12.01 -11.94
C ASN A 24 1.01 12.88 -13.09
N ALA A 25 0.71 14.14 -12.80
CA ALA A 25 0.16 15.04 -13.79
C ALA A 25 1.09 15.24 -14.99
N GLU A 26 2.39 15.13 -14.79
CA GLU A 26 3.37 15.35 -15.86
C GLU A 26 3.67 14.09 -16.66
N GLU A 27 3.60 12.94 -16.04
CA GLU A 27 4.01 11.69 -16.67
C GLU A 27 2.85 10.76 -16.99
N GLY A 28 1.63 11.16 -16.63
CA GLY A 28 0.48 10.31 -16.78
C GLY A 28 0.31 9.38 -15.61
N SER A 29 -0.32 8.26 -15.82
CA SER A 29 -0.57 7.30 -14.75
C SER A 29 0.21 6.02 -14.99
N ALA A 30 0.61 5.38 -13.90
CA ALA A 30 1.27 4.09 -13.93
C ALA A 30 0.44 3.11 -13.10
N GLU A 31 0.32 1.89 -13.60
CA GLU A 31 -0.43 0.84 -12.92
C GLU A 31 0.38 -0.45 -12.89
N ASP A 32 0.21 -1.20 -11.81
CA ASP A 32 0.81 -2.51 -11.68
C ASP A 32 -0.15 -3.40 -10.92
N GLU A 33 0.02 -4.70 -11.03
CA GLU A 33 -0.83 -5.67 -10.35
C GLU A 33 0.03 -6.69 -9.64
N LEU A 34 -0.40 -7.06 -8.43
CA LEU A 34 0.31 -8.03 -7.62
C LEU A 34 -0.66 -9.12 -7.18
N GLU A 35 -0.22 -10.37 -7.28
CA GLU A 35 -1.00 -11.49 -6.75
C GLU A 35 -0.78 -11.56 -5.24
N VAL A 36 -1.89 -11.68 -4.51
CA VAL A 36 -1.86 -11.71 -3.06
C VAL A 36 -2.88 -12.73 -2.57
N LYS A 37 -2.95 -12.93 -1.27
CA LYS A 37 -4.02 -13.71 -0.66
C LYS A 37 -4.94 -12.74 0.07
N TYR A 38 -6.08 -12.49 -0.51
CA TYR A 38 -7.05 -11.55 0.03
C TYR A 38 -8.47 -12.04 -0.29
N ALA A 39 -9.27 -12.20 0.73
CA ALA A 39 -10.62 -12.73 0.58
C ALA A 39 -11.69 -11.87 1.26
N ALA A 40 -11.32 -10.69 1.75
CA ALA A 40 -12.28 -9.78 2.34
C ALA A 40 -12.93 -8.90 1.26
N ASP A 41 -13.79 -7.98 1.68
CA ASP A 41 -14.45 -7.07 0.76
C ASP A 41 -13.44 -6.22 -0.01
N PRO A 42 -13.74 -5.88 -1.26
CA PRO A 42 -12.87 -4.98 -2.01
C PRO A 42 -12.69 -3.65 -1.28
N ILE A 43 -11.48 -3.12 -1.31
CA ILE A 43 -11.17 -1.86 -0.65
C ILE A 43 -10.22 -1.04 -1.52
N ASP A 44 -10.43 0.27 -1.48
CA ASP A 44 -9.63 1.24 -2.20
C ASP A 44 -8.99 2.14 -1.16
N VAL A 45 -7.66 2.18 -1.11
CA VAL A 45 -6.97 2.94 -0.08
C VAL A 45 -5.75 3.62 -0.66
N GLY A 46 -5.50 4.85 -0.23
CA GLY A 46 -4.34 5.61 -0.68
C GLY A 46 -3.28 5.71 0.38
N PHE A 47 -2.02 5.76 -0.05
CA PHE A 47 -0.89 5.95 0.84
C PHE A 47 0.10 6.93 0.26
N ASN A 48 0.87 7.56 1.14
CA ASN A 48 2.04 8.30 0.72
C ASN A 48 3.09 7.28 0.28
N TYR A 49 3.46 7.35 -0.99
CA TYR A 49 4.38 6.40 -1.60
C TYR A 49 5.74 6.35 -0.88
N ILE A 50 6.22 7.49 -0.37
CA ILE A 50 7.52 7.53 0.30
C ILE A 50 7.47 6.73 1.60
N TYR A 51 6.39 6.87 2.37
CA TYR A 51 6.23 6.12 3.61
C TYR A 51 6.05 4.64 3.35
N LEU A 52 5.26 4.31 2.34
CA LEU A 52 5.07 2.92 1.96
C LEU A 52 6.40 2.28 1.53
N GLU A 53 7.17 2.98 0.72
CA GLU A 53 8.46 2.49 0.27
C GLU A 53 9.42 2.29 1.44
N ASP A 54 9.45 3.22 2.40
CA ASP A 54 10.30 3.10 3.58
C ASP A 54 9.98 1.84 4.38
N VAL A 55 8.69 1.55 4.55
CA VAL A 55 8.28 0.34 5.26
C VAL A 55 8.71 -0.90 4.50
N LEU A 56 8.45 -0.92 3.21
CA LEU A 56 8.77 -2.10 2.39
C LEU A 56 10.27 -2.39 2.34
N LYS A 57 11.10 -1.36 2.41
CA LYS A 57 12.55 -1.54 2.47
C LYS A 57 13.01 -2.22 3.74
N GLN A 58 12.24 -2.16 4.80
CA GLN A 58 12.57 -2.76 6.08
C GLN A 58 12.07 -4.19 6.20
N ILE A 59 11.27 -4.66 5.26
CA ILE A 59 10.78 -6.02 5.23
C ILE A 59 11.89 -6.93 4.70
N LYS A 60 12.30 -7.90 5.52
CA LYS A 60 13.45 -8.73 5.20
C LYS A 60 13.09 -10.06 4.56
N GLY A 61 11.94 -10.58 4.87
CA GLY A 61 11.57 -11.93 4.47
C GLY A 61 10.90 -12.05 3.11
N GLY A 62 10.71 -10.95 2.41
CA GLY A 62 10.06 -10.95 1.11
C GLY A 62 8.55 -11.19 1.16
N LEU A 63 8.00 -11.47 2.33
CA LEU A 63 6.58 -11.71 2.50
C LEU A 63 6.06 -10.79 3.59
N VAL A 64 5.05 -9.99 3.27
CA VAL A 64 4.46 -9.03 4.20
C VAL A 64 2.97 -9.32 4.34
N GLN A 65 2.49 -9.25 5.57
CA GLN A 65 1.06 -9.31 5.84
C GLN A 65 0.55 -7.88 6.03
N ILE A 66 -0.50 -7.52 5.31
CA ILE A 66 -1.07 -6.19 5.38
C ILE A 66 -2.50 -6.31 5.89
N ALA A 67 -2.79 -5.69 7.01
CA ALA A 67 -4.11 -5.74 7.63
C ALA A 67 -4.83 -4.41 7.41
N PHE A 68 -5.92 -4.46 6.67
CA PHE A 68 -6.78 -3.32 6.38
C PHE A 68 -8.06 -3.42 7.17
N SER A 69 -8.56 -2.28 7.67
CA SER A 69 -9.91 -2.21 8.23
C SER A 69 -10.85 -1.52 7.26
N ASP A 70 -10.52 -0.29 6.89
CA ASP A 70 -11.26 0.49 5.93
C ASP A 70 -10.34 1.53 5.32
N SER A 71 -10.85 2.34 4.40
CA SER A 71 -10.04 3.30 3.66
C SER A 71 -9.56 4.50 4.49
N ALA A 72 -10.03 4.64 5.71
CA ALA A 72 -9.70 5.77 6.57
C ALA A 72 -8.97 5.36 7.86
N SER A 73 -8.86 4.07 8.13
CA SER A 73 -8.24 3.58 9.36
C SER A 73 -6.78 3.19 9.11
N PRO A 74 -5.97 3.19 10.17
CA PRO A 74 -4.57 2.77 10.01
C PRO A 74 -4.44 1.37 9.44
N THR A 75 -3.43 1.19 8.61
CA THR A 75 -3.09 -0.11 8.02
C THR A 75 -1.86 -0.65 8.73
N VAL A 76 -1.91 -1.92 9.12
CA VAL A 76 -0.81 -2.56 9.83
C VAL A 76 -0.09 -3.52 8.89
N LEU A 77 1.23 -3.37 8.81
CA LEU A 77 2.07 -4.26 8.02
C LEU A 77 2.97 -5.07 8.94
N THR A 78 3.05 -6.35 8.69
CA THR A 78 3.87 -7.27 9.48
C THR A 78 4.83 -8.00 8.55
N ASP A 79 6.12 -7.99 8.92
CA ASP A 79 7.11 -8.81 8.22
C ASP A 79 6.92 -10.25 8.71
N MET A 80 6.55 -11.14 7.82
CA MET A 80 6.26 -12.52 8.18
C MET A 80 7.51 -13.27 8.66
N SER A 81 8.70 -12.75 8.37
CA SER A 81 9.94 -13.33 8.90
C SER A 81 10.30 -12.81 10.29
N ASP A 82 9.63 -11.76 10.74
CA ASP A 82 9.84 -11.18 12.08
C ASP A 82 8.54 -10.61 12.62
N PRO A 83 7.62 -11.47 13.10
CA PRO A 83 6.30 -11.02 13.53
C PRO A 83 6.31 -10.11 14.75
N SER A 84 7.44 -9.96 15.43
CA SER A 84 7.54 -9.05 16.57
C SER A 84 7.61 -7.60 16.16
N VAL A 85 7.81 -7.32 14.88
CA VAL A 85 7.92 -5.96 14.35
C VAL A 85 6.67 -5.62 13.56
N LEU A 86 6.05 -4.51 13.91
CA LEU A 86 4.86 -4.01 13.22
C LEU A 86 5.15 -2.63 12.68
N PHE A 87 4.61 -2.36 11.49
CA PHE A 87 4.62 -1.02 10.91
C PHE A 87 3.18 -0.56 10.76
N VAL A 88 2.95 0.72 11.00
CA VAL A 88 1.62 1.30 10.86
C VAL A 88 1.69 2.43 9.84
N LEU A 89 0.81 2.37 8.86
CA LEU A 89 0.68 3.42 7.85
C LEU A 89 -0.69 4.04 7.93
N MET A 90 -0.73 5.35 8.03
CA MET A 90 -1.99 6.08 7.94
C MET A 90 -2.34 6.26 6.47
N PRO A 91 -3.58 5.96 6.09
CA PRO A 91 -4.00 6.19 4.71
C PRO A 91 -4.18 7.68 4.43
N MET A 92 -4.15 8.03 3.17
CA MET A 92 -4.46 9.37 2.72
C MET A 92 -5.54 9.32 1.65
N ARG A 93 -6.21 10.43 1.44
CA ARG A 93 -7.23 10.50 0.41
C ARG A 93 -6.60 10.55 -0.97
N VAL A 94 -7.16 9.78 -1.85
CA VAL A 94 -6.74 9.74 -3.25
C VAL A 94 -7.95 9.80 -4.18
#